data_84c09beb076f7a9e379246bcf3db2cdb
#
_entry.id   84c09beb076f7a9e379246bcf3db2cdb
#
_cell.length_a   1.000
_cell.length_b   1.000
_cell.length_c   1.000
_cell.angle_alpha   90.00
_cell.angle_beta   90.00
_cell.angle_gamma   90.00
#
_symmetry.space_group_name_H-M   'P 1'
#
loop_
_entity.id
_entity.type
_entity.pdbx_description
1 polymer ?
#
loop_
_entity_poly.entity_id
_entity_poly.type
_entity_poly.pdbx_seq_one_letter_code
_entity_poly.pdbx_strand_id
1 'polypeptide(L)' 'VAKLNEEMIVIKVSELLRDSDEVTKILDDEMVTNLEAVIQEIAGAEKLVEIIRE' A
#
# COMPACT_ATOMS: atom_id res chain seq x y z
N VAL A 1 -12.62 -28.12 -6.89
CA VAL A 1 -12.51 -27.46 -5.60
C VAL A 1 -11.68 -26.19 -5.75
N ALA A 2 -12.22 -25.08 -5.26
CA ALA A 2 -11.51 -23.80 -5.30
C ALA A 2 -10.33 -23.78 -4.33
N LYS A 3 -9.31 -23.07 -4.70
CA LYS A 3 -8.07 -22.98 -3.94
C LYS A 3 -7.64 -21.52 -3.86
N LEU A 4 -7.37 -21.05 -2.65
CA LEU A 4 -6.90 -19.68 -2.43
C LEU A 4 -5.38 -19.63 -2.56
N ASN A 5 -4.92 -18.77 -3.45
CA ASN A 5 -3.50 -18.46 -3.57
C ASN A 5 -3.29 -17.02 -3.15
N GLU A 6 -2.54 -16.82 -2.09
CA GLU A 6 -2.33 -15.52 -1.44
C GLU A 6 -0.85 -15.24 -1.27
N GLU A 7 -0.45 -14.04 -1.63
CA GLU A 7 0.91 -13.57 -1.39
C GLU A 7 0.86 -12.19 -0.76
N MET A 8 1.78 -11.92 0.14
CA MET A 8 1.82 -10.66 0.87
C MET A 8 3.17 -9.96 0.72
N ILE A 9 3.13 -8.65 0.49
CA ILE A 9 4.31 -7.80 0.45
C ILE A 9 4.14 -6.72 1.52
N VAL A 10 5.16 -6.51 2.33
CA VAL A 10 5.16 -5.41 3.31
C VAL A 10 6.03 -4.28 2.79
N ILE A 11 5.45 -3.10 2.68
CA ILE A 11 6.15 -1.91 2.22
C ILE A 11 6.28 -0.93 3.39
N LYS A 12 7.50 -0.54 3.68
CA LYS A 12 7.80 0.44 4.70
C LYS A 12 8.26 1.73 4.03
N VAL A 13 7.60 2.83 4.33
CA VAL A 13 7.96 4.14 3.81
C VAL A 13 8.56 4.95 4.94
N SER A 14 9.76 5.46 4.72
CA SER A 14 10.50 6.23 5.72
C SER A 14 10.94 7.55 5.14
N GLU A 15 11.03 8.54 5.99
CA GLU A 15 11.46 9.88 5.63
C GLU A 15 12.49 10.37 6.64
N LEU A 16 13.59 10.91 6.14
CA LEU A 16 14.61 11.48 7.00
C LEU A 16 14.34 12.97 7.17
N LEU A 17 14.04 13.39 8.40
CA LEU A 17 13.73 14.76 8.73
C LEU A 17 14.85 15.41 9.50
N ARG A 18 14.97 16.74 9.39
CA ARG A 18 15.84 17.52 10.25
C ARG A 18 15.16 17.71 11.60
N ASP A 19 15.94 17.99 12.64
CA ASP A 19 15.39 18.20 13.99
C ASP A 19 14.34 19.31 14.05
N SER A 20 14.46 20.32 13.18
CA SER A 20 13.53 21.44 13.11
C SER A 20 12.26 21.16 12.29
N ASP A 21 12.23 20.05 11.56
CA ASP A 21 11.09 19.72 10.73
C ASP A 21 9.98 19.05 11.55
N GLU A 22 8.74 19.34 11.19
CA GLU A 22 7.62 18.70 11.83
C GLU A 22 7.39 17.30 11.27
N VAL A 23 7.01 16.40 12.16
CA VAL A 23 6.62 15.05 11.75
C VAL A 23 5.20 15.10 11.18
N THR A 24 5.07 14.78 9.92
CA THR A 24 3.78 14.76 9.24
C THR A 24 3.48 13.36 8.72
N LYS A 25 2.21 13.12 8.44
CA LYS A 25 1.77 11.84 7.92
C LYS A 25 2.27 11.67 6.48
N ILE A 26 3.00 10.60 6.21
CA ILE A 26 3.52 10.30 4.87
C ILE A 26 2.47 9.60 4.01
N LEU A 27 1.80 8.61 4.60
CA LEU A 27 0.79 7.82 3.89
C LEU A 27 -0.60 8.32 4.23
N ASP A 28 -1.21 9.05 3.32
CA ASP A 28 -2.59 9.49 3.48
C ASP A 28 -3.55 8.57 2.72
N ASP A 29 -4.84 8.79 2.93
CA ASP A 29 -5.87 7.94 2.33
C ASP A 29 -5.89 8.02 0.81
N GLU A 30 -5.62 9.20 0.26
CA GLU A 30 -5.55 9.40 -1.19
C GLU A 30 -4.41 8.60 -1.80
N MET A 31 -3.23 8.66 -1.19
CA MET A 31 -2.06 7.93 -1.64
C MET A 31 -2.28 6.42 -1.60
N VAL A 32 -2.87 5.93 -0.52
CA VAL A 32 -3.16 4.51 -0.36
C VAL A 32 -4.19 4.04 -1.40
N THR A 33 -5.22 4.84 -1.64
CA THR A 33 -6.24 4.54 -2.65
C THR A 33 -5.63 4.48 -4.05
N ASN A 34 -4.76 5.41 -4.37
CA ASN A 34 -4.07 5.44 -5.66
C ASN A 34 -3.14 4.23 -5.82
N LEU A 35 -2.44 3.88 -4.76
CA LEU A 35 -1.55 2.71 -4.76
C LEU A 35 -2.33 1.42 -4.99
N GLU A 36 -3.47 1.27 -4.31
CA GLU A 36 -4.34 0.12 -4.47
C GLU A 36 -4.82 -0.02 -5.92
N ALA A 37 -5.22 1.09 -6.52
CA ALA A 37 -5.68 1.10 -7.92
C ALA A 37 -4.57 0.68 -8.89
N VAL A 38 -3.35 1.16 -8.67
CA VAL A 38 -2.19 0.80 -9.50
C VAL A 38 -1.87 -0.69 -9.38
N ILE A 39 -1.86 -1.20 -8.17
CA ILE A 39 -1.58 -2.62 -7.93
C ILE A 39 -2.66 -3.49 -8.55
N GLN A 40 -3.93 -3.08 -8.43
CA GLN A 40 -5.04 -3.80 -9.04
C GLN A 40 -4.91 -3.89 -10.55
N GLU A 41 -4.46 -2.80 -11.18
CA GLU A 41 -4.23 -2.76 -12.62
C GLU A 41 -3.10 -3.70 -13.04
N ILE A 42 -2.02 -3.72 -12.28
CA ILE A 42 -0.87 -4.58 -12.56
C ILE A 42 -1.22 -6.06 -12.33
N ALA A 43 -1.92 -6.35 -11.25
CA ALA A 43 -2.29 -7.72 -10.88
C ALA A 43 -3.34 -8.31 -11.81
N GLY A 44 -4.23 -7.48 -12.34
CA GLY A 44 -5.31 -7.89 -13.21
C GLY A 44 -6.66 -7.98 -12.49
N ALA A 45 -7.73 -7.93 -13.29
CA ALA A 45 -9.09 -7.89 -12.77
C ALA A 45 -9.52 -9.16 -12.03
N GLU A 46 -8.81 -10.25 -12.26
CA GLU A 46 -9.11 -11.55 -11.63
C GLU A 46 -8.62 -11.65 -10.19
N LYS A 47 -7.78 -10.72 -9.78
CA LYS A 47 -7.15 -10.76 -8.46
C LYS A 47 -7.80 -9.76 -7.52
N LEU A 48 -7.86 -10.11 -6.26
CA LEU A 48 -8.33 -9.20 -5.21
C LEU A 48 -7.10 -8.56 -4.56
N VAL A 49 -7.05 -7.25 -4.60
CA VAL A 49 -5.97 -6.49 -3.99
C VAL A 49 -6.50 -5.80 -2.75
N GLU A 50 -5.82 -6.02 -1.64
CA GLU A 50 -6.17 -5.43 -0.36
C GLU A 50 -4.92 -4.85 0.28
N ILE A 51 -5.01 -3.61 0.71
CA ILE A 51 -3.92 -2.96 1.42
C ILE A 51 -4.25 -2.95 2.91
N ILE A 52 -3.36 -3.56 3.69
CA ILE A 52 -3.52 -3.64 5.14
C ILE A 52 -2.67 -2.55 5.78
N ARG A 53 -3.30 -1.73 6.59
CA ARG A 53 -2.63 -0.65 7.33
C ARG A 53 -2.48 -1.05 8.80
N GLU A 54 -1.31 -0.83 9.34
CA GLU A 54 -1.02 -1.05 10.76
C GLU A 54 -1.06 0.25 11.55
#